data_130356af9355715ee338a92a7c467eca
#
_entry.id   130356af9355715ee338a92a7c467eca
#
_cell.length_a   1.000
_cell.length_b   1.000
_cell.length_c   1.000
_cell.angle_alpha   90.00
_cell.angle_beta   90.00
_cell.angle_gamma   90.00
#
_symmetry.space_group_name_H-M   'P 1'
#
loop_
_entity.id
_entity.type
_entity.pdbx_description
1 polymer ?
#
loop_
_entity_poly.entity_id
_entity_poly.type
_entity_poly.pdbx_seq_one_letter_code
_entity_poly.pdbx_strand_id
1 'polypeptide(L)'
;WTQHLWAAEEKRLALTVADWAPWDELYEFARQPSERKFERDNLSEDAMSNLRVEWMLLLDPAYKIRYSRSLLGDWEEKERLRFEEDWETRLAASPDLQEQLRRGESVKGLAILNGRPVLVAAQQILHSDKRGPSAGYLVMFQAVDADLLKEFSQMLQASLVLEQDKTLQERYGQIAGAWSEEKDERLIRAYWPLEDIFGQYGMVLRLDIERHLYQEMHHQYQYFFLLSLAVLLMSLFVSVYGLDVLLTRRLRRLGDFLADIRNVG
;
A
#
# COMPACT_ATOMS: atom_id res chain seq x y z
N TRP A 1 3.94 0.91 6.48
CA TRP A 1 3.20 -0.23 5.92
C TRP A 1 2.85 0.01 4.45
N THR A 2 2.29 1.15 4.08
CA THR A 2 1.93 1.50 2.68
C THR A 2 3.15 1.42 1.76
N GLN A 3 4.31 1.95 2.18
CA GLN A 3 5.56 1.85 1.42
C GLN A 3 5.99 0.39 1.18
N HIS A 4 5.77 -0.49 2.16
CA HIS A 4 6.13 -1.90 2.02
C HIS A 4 5.23 -2.64 1.02
N LEU A 5 3.92 -2.36 1.01
CA LEU A 5 2.99 -2.94 0.03
C LEU A 5 3.34 -2.49 -1.39
N TRP A 6 3.60 -1.19 -1.54
CA TRP A 6 4.01 -0.62 -2.81
C TRP A 6 5.30 -1.25 -3.33
N ALA A 7 6.34 -1.26 -2.49
CA ALA A 7 7.62 -1.88 -2.82
C ALA A 7 7.53 -3.39 -3.08
N ALA A 8 6.59 -4.09 -2.42
CA ALA A 8 6.35 -5.51 -2.67
C ALA A 8 5.77 -5.74 -4.07
N GLU A 9 4.83 -4.89 -4.52
CA GLU A 9 4.24 -5.01 -5.85
C GLU A 9 5.23 -4.63 -6.96
N GLU A 10 6.01 -3.56 -6.76
CA GLU A 10 7.15 -3.24 -7.66
C GLU A 10 8.14 -4.41 -7.76
N LYS A 11 8.46 -5.03 -6.63
CA LYS A 11 9.37 -6.19 -6.61
C LYS A 11 8.76 -7.38 -7.31
N ARG A 12 7.45 -7.64 -7.13
CA ARG A 12 6.74 -8.72 -7.82
C ARG A 12 6.85 -8.57 -9.33
N LEU A 13 6.52 -7.38 -9.84
CA LEU A 13 6.61 -7.08 -11.27
C LEU A 13 8.05 -7.22 -11.80
N ALA A 14 9.04 -6.71 -11.05
CA ALA A 14 10.44 -6.83 -11.41
C ALA A 14 10.92 -8.30 -11.45
N LEU A 15 10.45 -9.16 -10.55
CA LEU A 15 10.76 -10.59 -10.58
C LEU A 15 10.12 -11.25 -11.80
N THR A 16 8.89 -10.89 -12.16
CA THR A 16 8.24 -11.38 -13.38
C THR A 16 9.07 -11.04 -14.63
N VAL A 17 9.53 -9.79 -14.73
CA VAL A 17 10.39 -9.37 -15.84
C VAL A 17 11.73 -10.13 -15.82
N ALA A 18 12.32 -10.33 -14.63
CA ALA A 18 13.60 -11.03 -14.48
C ALA A 18 13.52 -12.51 -14.85
N ASP A 19 12.36 -13.14 -14.70
CA ASP A 19 12.12 -14.52 -15.12
C ASP A 19 11.92 -14.63 -16.63
N TRP A 20 11.29 -13.63 -17.24
CA TRP A 20 10.96 -13.64 -18.66
C TRP A 20 12.10 -13.12 -19.54
N ALA A 21 12.84 -12.11 -19.11
CA ALA A 21 13.85 -11.46 -19.89
C ALA A 21 14.99 -12.39 -20.38
N PRO A 22 15.50 -13.37 -19.56
CA PRO A 22 16.51 -14.33 -20.01
C PRO A 22 15.88 -15.63 -20.59
N TRP A 23 14.95 -15.50 -21.50
CA TRP A 23 14.28 -16.64 -22.12
C TRP A 23 14.60 -16.72 -23.62
N ASP A 24 15.12 -17.85 -24.10
CA ASP A 24 15.59 -18.01 -25.46
C ASP A 24 14.49 -17.77 -26.51
N GLU A 25 13.24 -18.23 -26.24
CA GLU A 25 12.13 -17.98 -27.17
C GLU A 25 11.76 -16.50 -27.21
N LEU A 26 11.81 -15.79 -26.08
CA LEU A 26 11.61 -14.33 -26.07
C LEU A 26 12.75 -13.59 -26.78
N TYR A 27 13.98 -14.05 -26.60
CA TYR A 27 15.16 -13.50 -27.29
C TYR A 27 15.01 -13.57 -28.82
N GLU A 28 14.62 -14.73 -29.35
CA GLU A 28 14.39 -14.89 -30.79
C GLU A 28 13.18 -14.06 -31.26
N PHE A 29 12.10 -14.05 -30.48
CA PHE A 29 10.94 -13.23 -30.79
C PHE A 29 11.28 -11.72 -30.80
N ALA A 30 12.07 -11.21 -29.87
CA ALA A 30 12.48 -9.80 -29.83
C ALA A 30 13.29 -9.39 -31.07
N ARG A 31 14.06 -10.32 -31.65
CA ARG A 31 14.80 -10.10 -32.88
C ARG A 31 13.91 -10.10 -34.12
N GLN A 32 12.87 -10.92 -34.12
CA GLN A 32 11.91 -11.05 -35.25
C GLN A 32 10.46 -11.11 -34.75
N PRO A 33 9.84 -9.99 -34.31
CA PRO A 33 8.50 -9.96 -33.73
C PRO A 33 7.37 -10.37 -34.69
N SER A 34 7.68 -10.74 -35.94
CA SER A 34 6.69 -11.21 -36.94
C SER A 34 6.22 -12.65 -36.69
N GLU A 35 6.88 -13.42 -35.85
CA GLU A 35 6.50 -14.79 -35.49
C GLU A 35 5.33 -14.82 -34.51
N ARG A 36 4.10 -14.88 -35.06
CA ARG A 36 2.86 -14.96 -34.26
C ARG A 36 2.76 -16.18 -33.33
N LYS A 37 3.67 -17.16 -33.46
CA LYS A 37 3.64 -18.37 -32.61
C LYS A 37 3.91 -18.02 -31.17
N PHE A 38 4.98 -17.27 -30.86
CA PHE A 38 5.32 -16.86 -29.51
C PHE A 38 4.20 -16.04 -28.88
N GLU A 39 3.66 -15.08 -29.62
CA GLU A 39 2.55 -14.24 -29.16
C GLU A 39 1.33 -15.08 -28.77
N ARG A 40 0.91 -16.00 -29.63
CA ARG A 40 -0.25 -16.85 -29.39
C ARG A 40 -0.06 -17.82 -28.24
N ASP A 41 1.14 -18.38 -28.11
CA ASP A 41 1.41 -19.45 -27.15
C ASP A 41 1.72 -18.88 -25.73
N ASN A 42 2.29 -17.66 -25.64
CA ASN A 42 2.82 -17.09 -24.40
C ASN A 42 2.19 -15.75 -23.99
N LEU A 43 1.62 -14.98 -24.92
CA LEU A 43 1.05 -13.65 -24.66
C LEU A 43 -0.47 -13.64 -24.84
N SER A 44 -1.13 -14.73 -24.46
CA SER A 44 -2.60 -14.77 -24.40
C SER A 44 -3.12 -13.85 -23.28
N GLU A 45 -4.39 -13.44 -23.38
CA GLU A 45 -5.04 -12.62 -22.33
C GLU A 45 -4.96 -13.28 -20.96
N ASP A 46 -5.23 -14.60 -20.89
CA ASP A 46 -5.14 -15.36 -19.65
C ASP A 46 -3.71 -15.38 -19.08
N ALA A 47 -2.69 -15.55 -19.92
CA ALA A 47 -1.30 -15.57 -19.49
C ALA A 47 -0.90 -14.21 -18.89
N MET A 48 -1.18 -13.11 -19.57
CA MET A 48 -0.87 -11.75 -19.10
C MET A 48 -1.68 -11.39 -17.85
N SER A 49 -2.97 -11.73 -17.78
CA SER A 49 -3.82 -11.51 -16.61
C SER A 49 -3.30 -12.26 -15.39
N ASN A 50 -2.87 -13.52 -15.55
CA ASN A 50 -2.28 -14.30 -14.46
C ASN A 50 -0.98 -13.69 -13.93
N LEU A 51 -0.22 -13.00 -14.79
CA LEU A 51 0.98 -12.27 -14.41
C LEU A 51 0.66 -10.89 -13.79
N ARG A 52 -0.59 -10.45 -13.84
CA ARG A 52 -1.02 -9.08 -13.51
C ARG A 52 -0.21 -8.05 -14.32
N VAL A 53 -0.08 -8.30 -15.63
CA VAL A 53 0.61 -7.45 -16.59
C VAL A 53 -0.40 -6.99 -17.61
N GLU A 54 -0.74 -5.70 -17.59
CA GLU A 54 -1.69 -5.12 -18.54
C GLU A 54 -1.02 -4.69 -19.84
N TRP A 55 0.29 -4.44 -19.79
CA TRP A 55 1.02 -4.01 -20.98
C TRP A 55 2.45 -4.56 -21.01
N MET A 56 2.88 -4.97 -22.19
CA MET A 56 4.24 -5.43 -22.47
C MET A 56 4.78 -4.71 -23.71
N LEU A 57 6.00 -4.19 -23.58
CA LEU A 57 6.77 -3.64 -24.70
C LEU A 57 8.06 -4.42 -24.87
N LEU A 58 8.46 -4.64 -26.11
CA LEU A 58 9.81 -5.04 -26.49
C LEU A 58 10.48 -3.88 -27.19
N LEU A 59 11.59 -3.42 -26.62
CA LEU A 59 12.40 -2.36 -27.20
C LEU A 59 13.63 -2.96 -27.87
N ASP A 60 14.07 -2.35 -28.94
CA ASP A 60 15.37 -2.70 -29.55
C ASP A 60 16.53 -2.13 -28.71
N PRO A 61 17.80 -2.48 -29.04
CA PRO A 61 18.97 -1.94 -28.34
C PRO A 61 19.12 -0.40 -28.41
N ALA A 62 18.37 0.26 -29.33
CA ALA A 62 18.29 1.71 -29.43
C ALA A 62 17.06 2.31 -28.69
N TYR A 63 16.43 1.51 -27.83
CA TYR A 63 15.25 1.88 -27.01
C TYR A 63 13.97 2.19 -27.82
N LYS A 64 13.89 1.74 -29.09
CA LYS A 64 12.69 1.91 -29.91
C LYS A 64 11.74 0.73 -29.75
N ILE A 65 10.44 1.00 -29.67
CA ILE A 65 9.41 -0.03 -29.56
C ILE A 65 9.37 -0.85 -30.85
N ARG A 66 9.59 -2.16 -30.72
CA ARG A 66 9.51 -3.15 -31.80
C ARG A 66 8.23 -3.97 -31.74
N TYR A 67 7.73 -4.16 -30.54
CA TYR A 67 6.49 -4.90 -30.28
C TYR A 67 5.77 -4.33 -29.06
N SER A 68 4.46 -4.34 -29.14
CA SER A 68 3.57 -3.89 -28.06
C SER A 68 2.38 -4.82 -27.95
N ARG A 69 2.06 -5.25 -26.75
CA ARG A 69 0.88 -6.03 -26.42
C ARG A 69 0.20 -5.42 -25.18
N SER A 70 -1.11 -5.14 -25.31
CA SER A 70 -1.93 -4.60 -24.24
C SER A 70 -3.15 -5.47 -24.02
N LEU A 71 -3.54 -5.67 -22.76
CA LEU A 71 -4.81 -6.28 -22.35
C LEU A 71 -5.92 -5.24 -22.13
N LEU A 72 -5.60 -3.96 -22.18
CA LEU A 72 -6.56 -2.89 -21.99
C LEU A 72 -7.48 -2.79 -23.22
N GLY A 73 -8.46 -3.72 -23.28
CA GLY A 73 -9.39 -3.85 -24.41
C GLY A 73 -10.23 -2.62 -24.70
N ASP A 74 -10.42 -1.75 -23.68
CA ASP A 74 -11.22 -0.52 -23.79
C ASP A 74 -10.38 0.70 -24.19
N TRP A 75 -9.07 0.52 -24.42
CA TRP A 75 -8.25 1.63 -24.90
C TRP A 75 -8.42 1.81 -26.39
N GLU A 76 -8.80 3.02 -26.78
CA GLU A 76 -8.73 3.41 -28.18
C GLU A 76 -7.28 3.31 -28.67
N GLU A 77 -7.08 2.89 -29.91
CA GLU A 77 -5.76 2.80 -30.54
C GLU A 77 -4.96 4.10 -30.38
N LYS A 78 -5.62 5.24 -30.39
CA LYS A 78 -5.02 6.56 -30.17
C LYS A 78 -4.46 6.73 -28.74
N GLU A 79 -5.10 6.18 -27.73
CA GLU A 79 -4.61 6.24 -26.34
C GLU A 79 -3.38 5.34 -26.17
N ARG A 80 -3.40 4.17 -26.77
CA ARG A 80 -2.27 3.26 -26.79
C ARG A 80 -1.04 3.92 -27.44
N LEU A 81 -1.21 4.52 -28.62
CA LEU A 81 -0.12 5.20 -29.31
C LEU A 81 0.46 6.36 -28.48
N ARG A 82 -0.38 7.14 -27.79
CA ARG A 82 0.08 8.21 -26.90
C ARG A 82 0.88 7.69 -25.70
N PHE A 83 0.47 6.56 -25.13
CA PHE A 83 1.18 5.93 -24.03
C PHE A 83 2.58 5.45 -24.49
N GLU A 84 2.64 4.79 -25.63
CA GLU A 84 3.90 4.32 -26.22
C GLU A 84 4.83 5.48 -26.57
N GLU A 85 4.31 6.55 -27.16
CA GLU A 85 5.06 7.77 -27.50
C GLU A 85 5.58 8.49 -26.26
N ASP A 86 4.76 8.59 -25.19
CA ASP A 86 5.17 9.19 -23.90
C ASP A 86 6.28 8.36 -23.25
N TRP A 87 6.17 7.03 -23.26
CA TRP A 87 7.23 6.14 -22.77
C TRP A 87 8.55 6.33 -23.54
N GLU A 88 8.52 6.26 -24.88
CA GLU A 88 9.73 6.46 -25.69
C GLU A 88 10.35 7.83 -25.47
N THR A 89 9.53 8.88 -25.40
CA THR A 89 10.01 10.26 -25.20
C THR A 89 10.68 10.43 -23.84
N ARG A 90 10.08 9.93 -22.77
CA ARG A 90 10.62 10.02 -21.41
C ARG A 90 11.86 9.17 -21.24
N LEU A 91 11.88 7.95 -21.78
CA LEU A 91 13.05 7.10 -21.73
C LEU A 91 14.22 7.73 -22.51
N ALA A 92 13.97 8.34 -23.66
CA ALA A 92 14.96 9.05 -24.42
C ALA A 92 15.53 10.27 -23.69
N ALA A 93 14.70 10.93 -22.86
CA ALA A 93 15.11 12.06 -22.02
C ALA A 93 15.79 11.63 -20.70
N SER A 94 15.94 10.34 -20.43
CA SER A 94 16.47 9.80 -19.16
C SER A 94 17.73 8.95 -19.38
N PRO A 95 18.91 9.57 -19.59
CA PRO A 95 20.15 8.84 -19.85
C PRO A 95 20.54 7.89 -18.71
N ASP A 96 20.21 8.23 -17.46
CA ASP A 96 20.52 7.40 -16.30
C ASP A 96 19.76 6.08 -16.32
N LEU A 97 18.46 6.09 -16.69
CA LEU A 97 17.66 4.86 -16.85
C LEU A 97 18.20 4.00 -18.00
N GLN A 98 18.56 4.64 -19.11
CA GLN A 98 19.17 3.93 -20.26
C GLN A 98 20.48 3.26 -19.85
N GLU A 99 21.32 3.96 -19.06
CA GLU A 99 22.57 3.42 -18.57
C GLU A 99 22.37 2.24 -17.61
N GLN A 100 21.40 2.32 -16.68
CA GLN A 100 21.02 1.20 -15.79
C GLN A 100 20.60 -0.02 -16.62
N LEU A 101 19.70 0.16 -17.59
CA LEU A 101 19.27 -0.90 -18.49
C LEU A 101 20.44 -1.49 -19.28
N ARG A 102 21.37 -0.64 -19.78
CA ARG A 102 22.53 -1.09 -20.53
C ARG A 102 23.52 -1.89 -19.69
N ARG A 103 23.62 -1.62 -18.40
CA ARG A 103 24.42 -2.41 -17.44
C ARG A 103 23.76 -3.73 -17.05
N GLY A 104 22.55 -4.01 -17.52
CA GLY A 104 21.78 -5.20 -17.12
C GLY A 104 21.10 -5.07 -15.76
N GLU A 105 21.07 -3.85 -15.20
CA GLU A 105 20.34 -3.57 -13.98
C GLU A 105 18.84 -3.52 -14.28
N SER A 106 18.03 -4.06 -13.37
CA SER A 106 16.58 -3.98 -13.48
C SER A 106 16.10 -2.58 -13.09
N VAL A 107 15.36 -1.91 -13.96
CA VAL A 107 14.62 -0.69 -13.65
C VAL A 107 13.23 -1.10 -13.17
N LYS A 108 12.75 -0.48 -12.08
CA LYS A 108 11.41 -0.70 -11.55
C LYS A 108 10.92 0.53 -10.78
N GLY A 109 9.63 0.71 -10.71
CA GLY A 109 8.98 1.78 -9.94
C GLY A 109 7.67 2.22 -10.55
N LEU A 110 7.19 3.36 -10.08
CA LEU A 110 6.02 4.04 -10.65
C LEU A 110 6.43 4.82 -11.91
N ALA A 111 5.57 4.83 -12.91
CA ALA A 111 5.61 5.80 -14.01
C ALA A 111 4.23 6.42 -14.20
N ILE A 112 4.20 7.69 -14.61
CA ILE A 112 2.96 8.39 -14.95
C ILE A 112 2.99 8.65 -16.44
N LEU A 113 2.32 7.79 -17.21
CA LEU A 113 2.34 7.84 -18.68
C LEU A 113 0.97 8.30 -19.19
N ASN A 114 0.95 9.33 -20.01
CA ASN A 114 -0.28 9.94 -20.51
C ASN A 114 -1.29 10.23 -19.37
N GLY A 115 -0.80 10.68 -18.21
CA GLY A 115 -1.60 10.96 -17.02
C GLY A 115 -2.10 9.73 -16.26
N ARG A 116 -1.69 8.52 -16.63
CA ARG A 116 -2.08 7.27 -15.97
C ARG A 116 -0.93 6.71 -15.13
N PRO A 117 -1.16 6.39 -13.87
CA PRO A 117 -0.17 5.76 -13.02
C PRO A 117 -0.05 4.28 -13.38
N VAL A 118 1.17 3.83 -13.58
CA VAL A 118 1.50 2.42 -13.83
C VAL A 118 2.73 2.03 -13.04
N LEU A 119 2.76 0.84 -12.49
CA LEU A 119 4.00 0.21 -12.07
C LEU A 119 4.70 -0.31 -13.32
N VAL A 120 5.99 -0.12 -13.38
CA VAL A 120 6.83 -0.55 -14.50
C VAL A 120 8.01 -1.34 -14.00
N ALA A 121 8.37 -2.37 -14.76
CA ALA A 121 9.66 -3.03 -14.61
C ALA A 121 10.26 -3.28 -16.01
N ALA A 122 11.57 -3.11 -16.12
CA ALA A 122 12.30 -3.28 -17.35
C ALA A 122 13.66 -3.95 -17.14
N GLN A 123 14.05 -4.81 -18.07
CA GLN A 123 15.34 -5.52 -18.06
C GLN A 123 15.79 -5.89 -19.47
N GLN A 124 17.11 -6.12 -19.64
CA GLN A 124 17.70 -6.62 -20.88
C GLN A 124 17.16 -8.00 -21.25
N ILE A 125 16.85 -8.20 -22.52
CA ILE A 125 16.53 -9.51 -23.09
C ILE A 125 17.84 -10.19 -23.47
N LEU A 126 18.11 -11.32 -22.83
CA LEU A 126 19.30 -12.14 -23.02
C LEU A 126 18.93 -13.59 -23.29
N HIS A 127 19.90 -14.39 -23.70
CA HIS A 127 19.73 -15.85 -23.71
C HIS A 127 19.60 -16.40 -22.28
N SER A 128 19.06 -17.61 -22.15
CA SER A 128 18.83 -18.29 -20.85
C SER A 128 20.11 -18.44 -20.05
N ASP A 129 21.27 -18.55 -20.71
CA ASP A 129 22.59 -18.60 -20.06
C ASP A 129 23.13 -17.20 -19.67
N LYS A 130 22.36 -16.13 -19.95
CA LYS A 130 22.68 -14.73 -19.73
C LYS A 130 23.97 -14.25 -20.45
N ARG A 131 24.35 -14.89 -21.54
CA ARG A 131 25.53 -14.56 -22.34
C ARG A 131 25.14 -14.00 -23.70
N GLY A 132 26.08 -13.30 -24.34
CA GLY A 132 25.90 -12.73 -25.67
C GLY A 132 25.35 -11.30 -25.68
N PRO A 133 25.14 -10.73 -26.86
CA PRO A 133 24.58 -9.40 -26.99
C PRO A 133 23.11 -9.39 -26.60
N SER A 134 22.63 -8.28 -26.05
CA SER A 134 21.19 -8.11 -25.76
C SER A 134 20.38 -8.02 -27.07
N ALA A 135 19.21 -8.67 -27.11
CA ALA A 135 18.24 -8.50 -28.18
C ALA A 135 17.39 -7.21 -28.02
N GLY A 136 17.59 -6.48 -26.93
CA GLY A 136 16.84 -5.30 -26.57
C GLY A 136 16.37 -5.37 -25.12
N TYR A 137 15.20 -4.79 -24.84
CA TYR A 137 14.68 -4.68 -23.47
C TYR A 137 13.23 -5.13 -23.41
N LEU A 138 12.91 -5.91 -22.38
CA LEU A 138 11.56 -6.24 -21.99
C LEU A 138 11.07 -5.20 -20.98
N VAL A 139 9.92 -4.61 -21.23
CA VAL A 139 9.23 -3.70 -20.31
C VAL A 139 7.83 -4.24 -20.06
N MET A 140 7.47 -4.39 -18.81
CA MET A 140 6.12 -4.78 -18.39
C MET A 140 5.52 -3.70 -17.51
N PHE A 141 4.22 -3.48 -17.67
CA PHE A 141 3.46 -2.50 -16.91
C PHE A 141 2.27 -3.16 -16.25
N GLN A 142 1.98 -2.68 -15.06
CA GLN A 142 0.78 -2.99 -14.30
C GLN A 142 0.05 -1.68 -14.00
N ALA A 143 -1.24 -1.61 -14.30
CA ALA A 143 -2.04 -0.44 -13.98
C ALA A 143 -2.16 -0.25 -12.46
N VAL A 144 -2.03 1.00 -12.00
CA VAL A 144 -2.41 1.38 -10.65
C VAL A 144 -3.85 1.86 -10.70
N ASP A 145 -4.76 0.91 -10.72
CA ASP A 145 -6.19 1.13 -10.87
C ASP A 145 -6.94 1.06 -9.54
N ALA A 146 -8.27 1.19 -9.61
CA ALA A 146 -9.13 1.15 -8.44
C ALA A 146 -9.11 -0.23 -7.74
N ASP A 147 -8.89 -1.32 -8.46
CA ASP A 147 -8.88 -2.67 -7.91
C ASP A 147 -7.59 -2.92 -7.10
N LEU A 148 -6.43 -2.51 -7.61
CA LEU A 148 -5.17 -2.56 -6.87
C LEU A 148 -5.22 -1.68 -5.61
N LEU A 149 -5.73 -0.45 -5.71
CA LEU A 149 -5.89 0.45 -4.57
C LEU A 149 -6.86 -0.10 -3.53
N LYS A 150 -7.93 -0.79 -3.96
CA LYS A 150 -8.88 -1.46 -3.08
C LYS A 150 -8.25 -2.66 -2.37
N GLU A 151 -7.44 -3.47 -3.07
CA GLU A 151 -6.67 -4.57 -2.46
C GLU A 151 -5.76 -4.02 -1.36
N PHE A 152 -5.01 -2.96 -1.62
CA PHE A 152 -4.16 -2.30 -0.62
C PHE A 152 -4.97 -1.69 0.53
N SER A 153 -6.12 -1.08 0.23
CA SER A 153 -7.02 -0.51 1.25
C SER A 153 -7.53 -1.57 2.22
N GLN A 154 -7.88 -2.76 1.70
CA GLN A 154 -8.31 -3.88 2.53
C GLN A 154 -7.18 -4.41 3.43
N MET A 155 -5.96 -4.54 2.88
CA MET A 155 -4.79 -5.00 3.65
C MET A 155 -4.41 -4.01 4.76
N LEU A 156 -4.57 -2.71 4.52
CA LEU A 156 -4.24 -1.64 5.46
C LEU A 156 -5.38 -1.31 6.42
N GLN A 157 -6.59 -1.82 6.17
CA GLN A 157 -7.82 -1.41 6.88
C GLN A 157 -8.01 0.12 6.87
N ALA A 158 -7.68 0.76 5.75
CA ALA A 158 -7.71 2.19 5.56
C ALA A 158 -8.07 2.52 4.12
N SER A 159 -8.70 3.65 3.87
CA SER A 159 -9.03 4.08 2.50
C SER A 159 -7.82 4.67 1.82
N LEU A 160 -7.43 4.11 0.68
CA LEU A 160 -6.37 4.61 -0.19
C LEU A 160 -6.97 5.26 -1.42
N VAL A 161 -6.53 6.48 -1.70
CA VAL A 161 -6.92 7.24 -2.89
C VAL A 161 -5.69 7.84 -3.53
N LEU A 162 -5.57 7.67 -4.84
CA LEU A 162 -4.52 8.31 -5.62
C LEU A 162 -5.07 9.62 -6.20
N GLU A 163 -4.46 10.74 -5.81
CA GLU A 163 -4.89 12.08 -6.22
C GLU A 163 -3.88 12.71 -7.17
N GLN A 164 -4.40 13.24 -8.29
CA GLN A 164 -3.64 13.99 -9.29
C GLN A 164 -4.01 15.48 -9.15
N ASP A 165 -3.68 16.09 -8.03
CA ASP A 165 -3.95 17.50 -7.77
C ASP A 165 -2.66 18.31 -7.83
N LYS A 166 -2.59 19.28 -8.75
CA LYS A 166 -1.44 20.16 -8.91
C LYS A 166 -1.15 20.98 -7.66
N THR A 167 -2.18 21.38 -6.91
CA THR A 167 -2.02 22.13 -5.66
C THR A 167 -1.42 21.27 -4.55
N LEU A 168 -1.75 19.99 -4.51
CA LEU A 168 -1.13 19.03 -3.62
C LEU A 168 0.31 18.73 -4.04
N GLN A 169 0.58 18.65 -5.34
CA GLN A 169 1.94 18.49 -5.87
C GLN A 169 2.84 19.68 -5.53
N GLU A 170 2.35 20.90 -5.69
CA GLU A 170 3.09 22.12 -5.33
C GLU A 170 3.32 22.24 -3.81
N ARG A 171 2.34 21.81 -3.01
CA ARG A 171 2.41 21.85 -1.55
C ARG A 171 3.28 20.75 -0.95
N TYR A 172 3.24 19.54 -1.51
CA TYR A 172 3.85 18.33 -0.92
C TYR A 172 5.00 17.76 -1.76
N GLY A 173 5.12 18.09 -3.03
CA GLY A 173 6.19 17.62 -3.90
C GLY A 173 7.62 18.05 -3.49
N GLN A 174 7.73 19.03 -2.58
CA GLN A 174 9.01 19.44 -2.00
C GLN A 174 9.30 18.81 -0.63
N ILE A 175 8.36 18.03 -0.07
CA ILE A 175 8.49 17.42 1.23
C ILE A 175 8.89 15.95 1.00
N ALA A 176 10.15 15.64 1.19
CA ALA A 176 10.61 14.25 1.17
C ALA A 176 10.02 13.51 2.37
N GLY A 177 9.06 12.62 2.12
CA GLY A 177 8.47 11.76 3.12
C GLY A 177 6.95 11.86 3.24
N ALA A 178 6.37 10.91 3.97
CA ALA A 178 4.95 10.93 4.28
C ALA A 178 4.63 12.06 5.24
N TRP A 179 3.59 12.80 4.93
CA TRP A 179 3.08 13.88 5.78
C TRP A 179 1.67 13.50 6.29
N SER A 180 1.37 13.81 7.56
CA SER A 180 0.07 13.53 8.16
C SER A 180 -0.61 14.81 8.63
N GLU A 181 -1.88 15.00 8.27
CA GLU A 181 -2.74 16.05 8.76
C GLU A 181 -3.88 15.45 9.59
N GLU A 182 -3.99 15.84 10.85
CA GLU A 182 -5.12 15.49 11.68
C GLU A 182 -6.28 16.43 11.33
N LYS A 183 -7.30 15.93 10.65
CA LYS A 183 -8.41 16.75 10.17
C LYS A 183 -9.64 16.73 11.10
N ASP A 184 -9.78 15.66 11.91
CA ASP A 184 -10.90 15.46 12.85
C ASP A 184 -10.48 14.45 13.93
N GLU A 185 -11.16 14.45 15.09
CA GLU A 185 -10.96 13.45 16.16
C GLU A 185 -11.22 12.00 15.67
N ARG A 186 -11.89 11.85 14.54
CA ARG A 186 -12.31 10.57 13.95
C ARG A 186 -11.47 10.08 12.78
N LEU A 187 -10.71 10.97 12.12
CA LEU A 187 -10.02 10.68 10.86
C LEU A 187 -8.59 11.22 10.87
N ILE A 188 -7.63 10.36 10.64
CA ILE A 188 -6.25 10.76 10.30
C ILE A 188 -6.09 10.63 8.81
N ARG A 189 -5.66 11.71 8.18
CA ARG A 189 -5.32 11.73 6.76
C ARG A 189 -3.81 11.87 6.60
N ALA A 190 -3.21 10.92 5.90
CA ALA A 190 -1.80 10.97 5.53
C ALA A 190 -1.67 11.14 4.02
N TYR A 191 -0.70 11.97 3.61
CA TYR A 191 -0.38 12.20 2.20
C TYR A 191 1.04 11.75 1.92
N TRP A 192 1.23 11.05 0.83
CA TRP A 192 2.54 10.62 0.39
C TRP A 192 2.73 10.97 -1.09
N PRO A 193 3.61 11.97 -1.40
CA PRO A 193 3.95 12.29 -2.77
C PRO A 193 4.72 11.11 -3.38
N LEU A 194 4.29 10.70 -4.57
CA LEU A 194 4.91 9.62 -5.31
C LEU A 194 5.82 10.21 -6.39
N GLU A 195 7.09 9.87 -6.31
CA GLU A 195 8.09 10.15 -7.33
C GLU A 195 8.06 9.03 -8.37
N ASP A 196 8.00 9.41 -9.65
CA ASP A 196 8.09 8.44 -10.72
C ASP A 196 9.55 8.10 -11.07
N ILE A 197 9.75 7.03 -11.88
CA ILE A 197 11.09 6.58 -12.29
C ILE A 197 11.88 7.64 -13.09
N PHE A 198 11.20 8.68 -13.56
CA PHE A 198 11.80 9.82 -14.29
C PHE A 198 12.12 11.01 -13.38
N GLY A 199 11.96 10.86 -12.05
CA GLY A 199 12.23 11.91 -11.07
C GLY A 199 11.16 12.99 -10.99
N GLN A 200 9.94 12.71 -11.44
CA GLN A 200 8.84 13.67 -11.41
C GLN A 200 7.81 13.29 -10.34
N TYR A 201 7.35 14.30 -9.60
CA TYR A 201 6.24 14.15 -8.64
C TYR A 201 4.93 14.51 -9.36
N GLY A 202 4.21 13.50 -9.80
CA GLY A 202 2.97 13.69 -10.57
C GLY A 202 1.70 13.32 -9.81
N MET A 203 1.81 12.63 -8.67
CA MET A 203 0.69 12.13 -7.90
C MET A 203 0.96 12.11 -6.41
N VAL A 204 -0.11 12.15 -5.62
CA VAL A 204 -0.08 12.05 -4.17
C VAL A 204 -0.99 10.89 -3.76
N LEU A 205 -0.43 9.96 -3.00
CA LEU A 205 -1.21 8.90 -2.38
C LEU A 205 -1.77 9.41 -1.06
N ARG A 206 -3.10 9.46 -0.95
CA ARG A 206 -3.81 9.81 0.28
C ARG A 206 -4.26 8.55 1.00
N LEU A 207 -3.97 8.47 2.28
CA LEU A 207 -4.41 7.43 3.18
C LEU A 207 -5.35 8.03 4.22
N ASP A 208 -6.59 7.58 4.25
CA ASP A 208 -7.59 7.96 5.24
C ASP A 208 -7.75 6.81 6.26
N ILE A 209 -7.34 7.05 7.51
CA ILE A 209 -7.41 6.08 8.62
C ILE A 209 -8.50 6.53 9.57
N GLU A 210 -9.54 5.70 9.73
CA GLU A 210 -10.59 5.95 10.69
C GLU A 210 -10.13 5.51 12.10
N ARG A 211 -10.32 6.39 13.09
CA ARG A 211 -9.97 6.14 14.51
C ARG A 211 -11.08 5.36 15.26
N HIS A 212 -11.66 4.34 14.65
CA HIS A 212 -12.72 3.56 15.31
C HIS A 212 -12.29 2.97 16.66
N LEU A 213 -11.05 2.51 16.77
CA LEU A 213 -10.50 1.95 18.01
C LEU A 213 -10.49 2.94 19.16
N TYR A 214 -10.34 4.24 18.92
CA TYR A 214 -10.31 5.24 19.98
C TYR A 214 -11.70 5.47 20.60
N GLN A 215 -12.76 5.39 19.83
CA GLN A 215 -14.14 5.62 20.31
C GLN A 215 -14.68 4.39 21.06
N GLU A 216 -14.45 3.19 20.58
CA GLU A 216 -14.85 1.97 21.29
C GLU A 216 -14.09 1.81 22.61
N MET A 217 -12.80 2.10 22.62
CA MET A 217 -12.00 2.07 23.85
C MET A 217 -12.47 3.12 24.87
N HIS A 218 -12.85 4.33 24.44
CA HIS A 218 -13.28 5.39 25.36
C HIS A 218 -14.58 5.01 26.11
N HIS A 219 -15.55 4.41 25.43
CA HIS A 219 -16.76 3.90 26.06
C HIS A 219 -16.47 2.72 27.00
N GLN A 220 -15.63 1.78 26.62
CA GLN A 220 -15.25 0.66 27.50
C GLN A 220 -14.51 1.14 28.76
N TYR A 221 -13.61 2.12 28.67
CA TYR A 221 -12.94 2.69 29.84
C TYR A 221 -13.91 3.43 30.76
N GLN A 222 -14.90 4.15 30.23
CA GLN A 222 -15.94 4.79 31.04
C GLN A 222 -16.77 3.78 31.84
N TYR A 223 -17.23 2.71 31.20
CA TYR A 223 -17.95 1.64 31.90
C TYR A 223 -17.09 0.94 32.94
N PHE A 224 -15.85 0.65 32.62
CA PHE A 224 -14.92 0.03 33.59
C PHE A 224 -14.63 0.93 34.78
N PHE A 225 -14.44 2.23 34.56
CA PHE A 225 -14.27 3.22 35.63
C PHE A 225 -15.51 3.34 36.51
N LEU A 226 -16.70 3.44 35.94
CA LEU A 226 -17.95 3.50 36.70
C LEU A 226 -18.18 2.22 37.51
N LEU A 227 -17.91 1.06 36.94
CA LEU A 227 -18.04 -0.23 37.65
C LEU A 227 -17.06 -0.31 38.83
N SER A 228 -15.80 0.06 38.60
CA SER A 228 -14.79 0.06 39.67
C SER A 228 -15.14 1.03 40.81
N LEU A 229 -15.65 2.22 40.48
CA LEU A 229 -16.14 3.19 41.43
C LEU A 229 -17.33 2.65 42.23
N ALA A 230 -18.28 2.00 41.56
CA ALA A 230 -19.43 1.37 42.25
C ALA A 230 -19.01 0.26 43.20
N VAL A 231 -18.05 -0.59 42.81
CA VAL A 231 -17.51 -1.63 43.68
C VAL A 231 -16.80 -1.03 44.91
N LEU A 232 -16.03 0.04 44.71
CA LEU A 232 -15.33 0.74 45.80
C LEU A 232 -16.30 1.37 46.77
N LEU A 233 -17.38 2.04 46.28
CA LEU A 233 -18.41 2.62 47.14
C LEU A 233 -19.19 1.54 47.90
N MET A 234 -19.49 0.42 47.26
CA MET A 234 -20.17 -0.70 47.90
C MET A 234 -19.30 -1.34 48.98
N SER A 235 -18.01 -1.50 48.76
CA SER A 235 -17.03 -1.98 49.75
C SER A 235 -16.94 -1.05 50.95
N LEU A 236 -16.89 0.26 50.71
CA LEU A 236 -16.90 1.27 51.75
C LEU A 236 -18.19 1.21 52.59
N PHE A 237 -19.34 1.12 51.94
CA PHE A 237 -20.64 1.00 52.59
C PHE A 237 -20.72 -0.24 53.49
N VAL A 238 -20.30 -1.41 52.96
CA VAL A 238 -20.27 -2.67 53.73
C VAL A 238 -19.34 -2.56 54.93
N SER A 239 -18.19 -1.92 54.78
CA SER A 239 -17.22 -1.71 55.86
C SER A 239 -17.77 -0.80 56.98
N VAL A 240 -18.37 0.34 56.60
CA VAL A 240 -18.98 1.29 57.56
C VAL A 240 -20.17 0.65 58.28
N TYR A 241 -21.06 0.01 57.51
CA TYR A 241 -22.22 -0.69 58.07
C TYR A 241 -21.82 -1.84 59.03
N GLY A 242 -20.81 -2.63 58.60
CA GLY A 242 -20.27 -3.72 59.41
C GLY A 242 -19.66 -3.22 60.72
N LEU A 243 -18.89 -2.12 60.68
CA LEU A 243 -18.36 -1.47 61.88
C LEU A 243 -19.46 -0.95 62.81
N ASP A 244 -20.48 -0.28 62.24
CA ASP A 244 -21.61 0.23 63.05
C ASP A 244 -22.34 -0.91 63.76
N VAL A 245 -22.70 -1.97 63.04
CA VAL A 245 -23.37 -3.14 63.63
C VAL A 245 -22.51 -3.81 64.70
N LEU A 246 -21.21 -3.96 64.49
CA LEU A 246 -20.31 -4.58 65.46
C LEU A 246 -20.11 -3.72 66.69
N LEU A 247 -19.93 -2.41 66.57
CA LEU A 247 -19.77 -1.47 67.68
C LEU A 247 -21.06 -1.33 68.49
N THR A 248 -22.19 -1.14 67.79
CA THR A 248 -23.51 -0.98 68.41
C THR A 248 -23.90 -2.23 69.24
N ARG A 249 -23.65 -3.43 68.69
CA ARG A 249 -23.93 -4.71 69.38
C ARG A 249 -23.01 -4.89 70.61
N ARG A 250 -21.73 -4.53 70.51
CA ARG A 250 -20.81 -4.61 71.71
C ARG A 250 -21.17 -3.61 72.72
N LEU A 251 -21.49 -2.37 72.38
CA LEU A 251 -21.87 -1.33 73.38
C LEU A 251 -23.19 -1.68 74.05
N ARG A 252 -24.18 -2.23 73.34
CA ARG A 252 -25.43 -2.72 74.01
C ARG A 252 -25.15 -3.82 75.04
N ARG A 253 -24.32 -4.83 74.70
CA ARG A 253 -23.97 -5.90 75.59
C ARG A 253 -23.23 -5.37 76.88
N LEU A 254 -22.34 -4.39 76.74
CA LEU A 254 -21.69 -3.75 77.85
C LEU A 254 -22.67 -2.92 78.65
N GLY A 255 -23.60 -2.21 78.02
CA GLY A 255 -24.67 -1.47 78.70
C GLY A 255 -25.58 -2.37 79.52
N ASP A 256 -26.01 -3.50 78.89
CA ASP A 256 -26.83 -4.50 79.59
C ASP A 256 -26.10 -5.13 80.79
N PHE A 257 -24.83 -5.45 80.63
CA PHE A 257 -23.99 -5.98 81.75
C PHE A 257 -23.78 -4.96 82.91
N LEU A 258 -23.58 -3.69 82.61
CA LEU A 258 -23.46 -2.62 83.63
C LEU A 258 -24.81 -2.34 84.25
N ALA A 259 -25.93 -2.47 83.57
CA ALA A 259 -27.27 -2.34 84.14
C ALA A 259 -27.59 -3.48 85.07
N ASP A 260 -27.14 -4.70 84.78
CA ASP A 260 -27.31 -5.88 85.70
C ASP A 260 -26.52 -5.75 86.97
N ILE A 261 -25.28 -5.25 86.92
CA ILE A 261 -24.44 -5.01 88.11
C ILE A 261 -25.08 -3.95 88.99
N ARG A 262 -25.70 -2.93 88.43
CA ARG A 262 -26.34 -1.86 89.26
C ARG A 262 -27.62 -2.32 89.94
N ASN A 263 -28.30 -3.35 89.44
CA ASN A 263 -29.54 -3.88 90.00
C ASN A 263 -29.33 -4.97 91.09
N VAL A 264 -28.08 -5.41 91.37
CA VAL A 264 -27.69 -6.46 92.31
C VAL A 264 -27.02 -5.86 93.55
N GLY A 265 -26.77 -4.55 93.60
CA GLY A 265 -26.30 -3.82 94.77
C GLY A 265 -27.37 -2.96 95.39
#